data_3646f4bfcfe8500173df735fa203cc1e
#
_entry.id   3646f4bfcfe8500173df735fa203cc1e
#
_cell.length_a   1.000
_cell.length_b   1.000
_cell.length_c   1.000
_cell.angle_alpha   90.00
_cell.angle_beta   90.00
_cell.angle_gamma   90.00
#
_symmetry.space_group_name_H-M   'P 1'
#
loop_
_entity.id
_entity.type
_entity.pdbx_description
1 polymer ?
#
loop_
_entity_poly.entity_id
_entity_poly.type
_entity_poly.pdbx_seq_one_letter_code
_entity_poly.pdbx_strand_id
1 'polypeptide(L)'
;AVLRVSRLGKNIGVKFASRYYDAVAPAINICAADVLSKGDSVKGWAFDYSLPMGQFVGVSEWHLGDTIISFDEAIHRVSEIMTIRQGDLIFVDCDIVSRPLEKEEVIVVKKEEQELLYCKIK
;
A
#
# COMPACT_ATOMS: atom_id res chain seq x y z
N ALA A 1 -3.64 0.40 0.31
CA ALA A 1 -3.23 0.20 1.71
C ALA A 1 -1.86 -0.46 1.77
N VAL A 2 -1.08 -0.11 2.77
CA VAL A 2 0.19 -0.76 3.07
C VAL A 2 0.12 -1.34 4.47
N LEU A 3 0.32 -2.65 4.59
CA LEU A 3 0.36 -3.33 5.88
C LEU A 3 1.79 -3.39 6.40
N ARG A 4 1.97 -3.14 7.69
CA ARG A 4 3.26 -3.34 8.36
C ARG A 4 3.28 -4.68 9.06
N VAL A 5 4.21 -5.56 8.65
CA VAL A 5 4.38 -6.87 9.26
C VAL A 5 5.01 -6.70 10.64
N SER A 6 4.44 -7.36 11.64
CA SER A 6 4.88 -7.26 13.04
C SER A 6 5.60 -8.51 13.55
N ARG A 7 5.63 -9.57 12.77
CA ARG A 7 6.13 -10.87 13.23
C ARG A 7 6.68 -11.71 12.07
N LEU A 8 7.74 -12.45 12.32
CA LEU A 8 8.31 -13.42 11.37
C LEU A 8 7.32 -14.56 11.11
N GLY A 9 7.13 -14.93 9.85
CA GLY A 9 6.28 -16.07 9.50
C GLY A 9 6.39 -16.48 8.05
N LYS A 10 5.93 -17.70 7.77
CA LYS A 10 5.84 -18.29 6.44
C LYS A 10 4.67 -19.28 6.43
N ASN A 11 4.02 -19.42 5.28
CA ASN A 11 2.85 -20.30 5.12
C ASN A 11 1.78 -20.05 6.19
N ILE A 12 1.45 -18.78 6.41
CA ILE A 12 0.50 -18.37 7.44
C ILE A 12 -0.92 -18.61 6.96
N GLY A 13 -1.69 -19.39 7.73
CA GLY A 13 -3.12 -19.59 7.43
C GLY A 13 -3.92 -18.32 7.67
N VAL A 14 -4.97 -18.10 6.87
CA VAL A 14 -5.85 -16.93 7.00
C VAL A 14 -6.35 -16.75 8.44
N LYS A 15 -6.65 -17.87 9.10
CA LYS A 15 -7.13 -17.90 10.48
C LYS A 15 -6.17 -17.26 11.48
N PHE A 16 -4.86 -17.27 11.19
CA PHE A 16 -3.82 -16.74 12.07
C PHE A 16 -3.20 -15.44 11.57
N ALA A 17 -3.61 -14.98 10.39
CA ALA A 17 -2.95 -13.87 9.71
C ALA A 17 -2.97 -12.57 10.51
N SER A 18 -4.03 -12.30 11.26
CA SER A 18 -4.17 -11.07 12.05
C SER A 18 -3.09 -10.88 13.12
N ARG A 19 -2.36 -11.95 13.45
CA ARG A 19 -1.27 -11.90 14.41
C ARG A 19 0.04 -11.38 13.83
N TYR A 20 0.09 -11.18 12.50
CA TYR A 20 1.34 -10.91 11.76
C TYR A 20 1.41 -9.48 11.21
N TYR A 21 0.38 -8.66 11.40
CA TYR A 21 0.42 -7.25 11.04
C TYR A 21 -0.22 -6.39 12.14
N ASP A 22 0.29 -5.17 12.33
CA ASP A 22 -0.12 -4.33 13.45
C ASP A 22 -0.59 -2.94 13.04
N ALA A 23 -0.29 -2.52 11.81
CA ALA A 23 -0.63 -1.19 11.36
C ALA A 23 -0.86 -1.16 9.86
N VAL A 24 -1.60 -0.16 9.41
CA VAL A 24 -1.89 0.07 8.01
C VAL A 24 -1.74 1.55 7.70
N ALA A 25 -1.23 1.87 6.51
CA ALA A 25 -1.07 3.25 6.05
C ALA A 25 -1.68 3.41 4.66
N PRO A 26 -2.19 4.61 4.34
CA PRO A 26 -2.52 4.93 2.96
C PRO A 26 -1.25 5.12 2.15
N ALA A 27 -1.27 4.69 0.91
CA ALA A 27 -0.18 4.90 -0.02
C ALA A 27 -0.74 5.05 -1.43
N ILE A 28 0.05 5.67 -2.29
CA ILE A 28 -0.32 5.88 -3.69
C ILE A 28 0.79 5.28 -4.54
N ASN A 29 0.41 4.38 -5.46
CA ASN A 29 1.36 3.80 -6.39
C ASN A 29 1.29 4.61 -7.69
N ILE A 30 2.32 5.42 -7.92
CA ILE A 30 2.40 6.33 -9.06
C ILE A 30 3.29 5.71 -10.12
N CYS A 31 2.85 5.70 -11.37
CA CYS A 31 3.68 5.26 -12.48
C CYS A 31 3.81 6.35 -13.53
N ALA A 32 4.91 6.31 -14.27
CA ALA A 32 5.11 7.12 -15.46
C ALA A 32 4.57 6.36 -16.67
N ALA A 33 3.30 6.60 -17.02
CA ALA A 33 2.60 5.82 -18.04
C ALA A 33 3.26 5.93 -19.42
N ASP A 34 3.80 7.08 -19.77
CA ASP A 34 4.51 7.30 -21.01
C ASP A 34 5.79 6.45 -21.11
N VAL A 35 6.51 6.29 -20.00
CA VAL A 35 7.70 5.45 -19.93
C VAL A 35 7.32 3.97 -19.99
N LEU A 36 6.26 3.57 -19.29
CA LEU A 36 5.77 2.19 -19.35
C LEU A 36 5.32 1.80 -20.74
N SER A 37 4.68 2.70 -21.47
CA SER A 37 4.23 2.44 -22.84
C SER A 37 5.39 2.22 -23.81
N LYS A 38 6.59 2.68 -23.46
CA LYS A 38 7.83 2.45 -24.23
C LYS A 38 8.56 1.18 -23.81
N GLY A 39 7.99 0.40 -22.90
CA GLY A 39 8.52 -0.90 -22.50
C GLY A 39 9.52 -0.88 -21.34
N ASP A 40 9.80 0.27 -20.73
CA ASP A 40 10.71 0.36 -19.60
C ASP A 40 9.93 0.31 -18.28
N SER A 41 9.71 -0.90 -17.76
CA SER A 41 8.96 -1.10 -16.53
C SER A 41 9.71 -0.64 -15.28
N VAL A 42 11.03 -0.65 -15.29
CA VAL A 42 11.82 -0.15 -14.14
C VAL A 42 11.63 1.36 -14.00
N LYS A 43 11.91 2.11 -15.04
CA LYS A 43 11.77 3.57 -15.01
C LYS A 43 10.31 4.02 -14.84
N GLY A 44 9.36 3.22 -15.33
CA GLY A 44 7.95 3.55 -15.22
C GLY A 44 7.40 3.46 -13.79
N TRP A 45 7.99 2.61 -12.95
CA TRP A 45 7.54 2.39 -11.58
C TRP A 45 8.53 2.87 -10.50
N ALA A 46 9.82 2.95 -10.84
CA ALA A 46 10.89 3.19 -9.86
C ALA A 46 11.57 4.53 -10.09
N PHE A 47 10.88 5.60 -9.77
CA PHE A 47 11.43 6.95 -9.80
C PHE A 47 11.22 7.64 -8.44
N ASP A 48 11.94 8.72 -8.18
CA ASP A 48 11.82 9.44 -6.92
C ASP A 48 10.36 9.86 -6.65
N TYR A 49 9.90 9.61 -5.43
CA TYR A 49 8.53 9.92 -4.99
C TYR A 49 7.44 9.12 -5.70
N SER A 50 7.78 7.95 -6.28
CA SER A 50 6.79 7.09 -6.96
C SER A 50 5.83 6.39 -6.01
N LEU A 51 6.17 6.26 -4.73
CA LEU A 51 5.36 5.56 -3.74
C LEU A 51 5.24 6.39 -2.45
N PRO A 52 4.49 7.49 -2.47
CA PRO A 52 4.24 8.24 -1.25
C PRO A 52 3.37 7.43 -0.29
N MET A 53 3.77 7.40 0.98
CA MET A 53 3.04 6.73 2.04
C MET A 53 2.66 7.71 3.14
N GLY A 54 1.48 7.53 3.70
CA GLY A 54 0.99 8.33 4.80
C GLY A 54 1.36 7.73 6.16
N GLN A 55 0.70 8.24 7.18
CA GLN A 55 0.91 7.77 8.55
C GLN A 55 0.29 6.40 8.77
N PHE A 56 0.98 5.54 9.51
CA PHE A 56 0.42 4.28 9.98
C PHE A 56 -0.60 4.50 11.08
N VAL A 57 -1.71 3.79 10.97
CA VAL A 57 -2.76 3.75 12.00
C VAL A 57 -2.98 2.32 12.42
N GLY A 58 -3.62 2.11 13.58
CA GLY A 58 -4.03 0.76 13.99
C GLY A 58 -5.01 0.18 12.98
N VAL A 59 -4.98 -1.15 12.81
CA VAL A 59 -5.83 -1.84 11.83
C VAL A 59 -7.31 -1.55 12.08
N SER A 60 -7.73 -1.49 13.32
CA SER A 60 -9.12 -1.18 13.69
C SER A 60 -9.54 0.25 13.33
N GLU A 61 -8.56 1.14 13.10
CA GLU A 61 -8.81 2.54 12.75
C GLU A 61 -8.83 2.78 11.23
N TRP A 62 -8.64 1.73 10.43
CA TRP A 62 -8.63 1.85 8.98
C TRP A 62 -10.06 1.97 8.45
N HIS A 63 -10.39 3.12 7.88
CA HIS A 63 -11.72 3.42 7.30
C HIS A 63 -11.61 4.17 5.97
N LEU A 64 -10.49 4.01 5.25
CA LEU A 64 -10.23 4.75 4.02
C LEU A 64 -10.66 4.02 2.75
N GLY A 65 -11.43 2.96 2.91
CA GLY A 65 -11.99 2.22 1.78
C GLY A 65 -11.70 0.73 1.87
N ASP A 66 -12.41 -0.03 1.06
CA ASP A 66 -12.23 -1.47 0.98
C ASP A 66 -11.02 -1.81 0.12
N THR A 67 -10.34 -2.88 0.47
CA THR A 67 -9.26 -3.44 -0.33
C THR A 67 -9.82 -4.55 -1.24
N ILE A 68 -9.10 -4.82 -2.34
CA ILE A 68 -9.51 -5.86 -3.31
C ILE A 68 -9.57 -7.24 -2.64
N ILE A 69 -8.62 -7.51 -1.74
CA ILE A 69 -8.65 -8.71 -0.90
C ILE A 69 -8.52 -8.27 0.56
N SER A 70 -8.95 -9.12 1.49
CA SER A 70 -8.80 -8.82 2.91
C SER A 70 -7.32 -8.77 3.31
N PHE A 71 -7.01 -8.08 4.40
CA PHE A 71 -5.65 -8.03 4.93
C PHE A 71 -5.16 -9.42 5.32
N ASP A 72 -6.02 -10.24 5.89
CA ASP A 72 -5.67 -11.61 6.28
C ASP A 72 -5.34 -12.46 5.05
N GLU A 73 -6.11 -12.32 3.97
CA GLU A 73 -5.84 -13.00 2.71
C GLU A 73 -4.52 -12.55 2.08
N ALA A 74 -4.21 -11.25 2.18
CA ALA A 74 -2.94 -10.72 1.68
C ALA A 74 -1.75 -11.34 2.41
N ILE A 75 -1.80 -11.42 3.73
CA ILE A 75 -0.77 -12.08 4.54
C ILE A 75 -0.63 -13.54 4.15
N HIS A 76 -1.74 -14.24 4.00
CA HIS A 76 -1.75 -15.64 3.60
C HIS A 76 -1.04 -15.86 2.26
N ARG A 77 -1.42 -15.10 1.24
CA ARG A 77 -0.88 -15.25 -0.12
C ARG A 77 0.61 -14.92 -0.21
N VAL A 78 1.03 -13.82 0.41
CA VAL A 78 2.45 -13.42 0.39
C VAL A 78 3.29 -14.43 1.14
N SER A 79 2.84 -14.90 2.30
CA SER A 79 3.59 -15.83 3.12
C SER A 79 3.71 -17.24 2.53
N GLU A 80 2.89 -17.59 1.55
CA GLU A 80 3.03 -18.86 0.82
C GLU A 80 4.27 -18.87 -0.08
N ILE A 81 4.65 -17.71 -0.62
CA ILE A 81 5.73 -17.60 -1.60
C ILE A 81 7.01 -17.05 -1.02
N MET A 82 6.95 -16.40 0.15
CA MET A 82 8.15 -15.87 0.81
C MET A 82 7.97 -15.79 2.31
N THR A 83 9.07 -15.80 3.04
CA THR A 83 9.07 -15.52 4.48
C THR A 83 8.87 -14.04 4.70
N ILE A 84 7.89 -13.66 5.49
CA ILE A 84 7.68 -12.27 5.90
C ILE A 84 8.33 -12.03 7.26
N ARG A 85 8.83 -10.83 7.47
CA ARG A 85 9.59 -10.46 8.67
C ARG A 85 9.06 -9.17 9.27
N GLN A 86 9.33 -8.97 10.55
CA GLN A 86 8.98 -7.71 11.22
C GLN A 86 9.57 -6.51 10.47
N GLY A 87 8.72 -5.53 10.19
CA GLY A 87 9.11 -4.34 9.45
C GLY A 87 8.85 -4.42 7.95
N ASP A 88 8.57 -5.60 7.39
CA ASP A 88 8.19 -5.71 5.99
C ASP A 88 6.88 -4.98 5.74
N LEU A 89 6.76 -4.42 4.54
CA LEU A 89 5.56 -3.72 4.10
C LEU A 89 4.90 -4.50 2.97
N ILE A 90 3.60 -4.76 3.10
CA ILE A 90 2.82 -5.46 2.09
C ILE A 90 1.80 -4.50 1.51
N PHE A 91 1.88 -4.28 0.21
CA PHE A 91 0.98 -3.40 -0.51
C PHE A 91 -0.29 -4.17 -0.90
N VAL A 92 -1.44 -3.65 -0.50
CA VAL A 92 -2.74 -4.23 -0.81
C VAL A 92 -3.56 -3.19 -1.56
N ASP A 93 -3.94 -3.50 -2.80
CA ASP A 93 -4.71 -2.58 -3.61
C ASP A 93 -6.08 -2.32 -3.02
N CYS A 94 -6.49 -1.06 -3.03
CA CYS A 94 -7.84 -0.66 -2.67
C CYS A 94 -8.73 -0.69 -3.92
N ASP A 95 -10.03 -0.80 -3.71
CA ASP A 95 -11.03 -0.77 -4.78
C ASP A 95 -11.24 0.68 -5.24
N ILE A 96 -10.20 1.25 -5.84
CA ILE A 96 -10.19 2.63 -6.33
C ILE A 96 -9.75 2.61 -7.79
N VAL A 97 -10.48 3.35 -8.63
CA VAL A 97 -10.14 3.47 -10.04
C VAL A 97 -8.89 4.32 -10.23
N SER A 98 -7.93 3.79 -10.99
CA SER A 98 -6.74 4.53 -11.39
C SER A 98 -7.12 5.71 -12.29
N ARG A 99 -6.43 6.83 -12.12
CA ARG A 99 -6.63 8.00 -12.98
C ARG A 99 -5.31 8.68 -13.33
N PRO A 100 -5.24 9.40 -14.46
CA PRO A 100 -4.08 10.22 -14.79
C PRO A 100 -3.89 11.34 -13.75
N LEU A 101 -2.64 11.68 -13.48
CA LEU A 101 -2.26 12.78 -12.59
C LEU A 101 -1.52 13.85 -13.39
N GLU A 102 -1.74 15.10 -13.05
CA GLU A 102 -1.10 16.25 -13.66
C GLU A 102 0.02 16.78 -12.77
N LYS A 103 1.00 17.46 -13.38
CA LYS A 103 2.05 18.17 -12.63
C LYS A 103 1.41 19.17 -11.69
N GLU A 104 1.99 19.34 -10.50
CA GLU A 104 1.52 20.24 -9.46
C GLU A 104 0.19 19.83 -8.80
N GLU A 105 -0.40 18.71 -9.21
CA GLU A 105 -1.59 18.19 -8.54
C GLU A 105 -1.25 17.78 -7.11
N VAL A 106 -2.13 18.14 -6.17
CA VAL A 106 -1.99 17.80 -4.75
C VAL A 106 -3.00 16.72 -4.40
N ILE A 107 -2.51 15.64 -3.79
CA ILE A 107 -3.35 14.54 -3.32
C ILE A 107 -3.27 14.51 -1.79
N VAL A 108 -4.45 14.55 -1.15
CA VAL A 108 -4.56 14.51 0.30
C VAL A 108 -5.48 13.38 0.69
N VAL A 109 -5.04 12.54 1.61
CA VAL A 109 -5.86 11.48 2.21
C VAL A 109 -6.12 11.87 3.66
N LYS A 110 -7.40 11.99 4.02
CA LYS A 110 -7.81 12.40 5.36
C LYS A 110 -8.71 11.35 5.99
N LYS A 111 -8.58 11.20 7.30
CA LYS A 111 -9.55 10.51 8.14
C LYS A 111 -10.15 11.55 9.07
N GLU A 112 -11.44 11.84 8.93
CA GLU A 112 -12.11 12.95 9.61
C GLU A 112 -11.37 14.26 9.29
N GLU A 113 -10.80 14.95 10.29
CA GLU A 113 -10.02 16.16 10.08
C GLU A 113 -8.51 15.88 10.07
N GLN A 114 -8.11 14.63 10.32
CA GLN A 114 -6.70 14.27 10.35
C GLN A 114 -6.18 13.93 8.95
N GLU A 115 -5.15 14.66 8.52
CA GLU A 115 -4.45 14.40 7.27
C GLU A 115 -3.49 13.24 7.46
N LEU A 116 -3.72 12.13 6.73
CA LEU A 116 -2.90 10.92 6.81
C LEU A 116 -1.84 10.88 5.71
N LEU A 117 -2.10 11.50 4.58
CA LEU A 117 -1.18 11.54 3.45
C LEU A 117 -1.33 12.85 2.70
N TYR A 118 -0.21 13.49 2.42
CA TYR A 118 -0.13 14.66 1.54
C TYR A 118 0.92 14.38 0.47
N CYS A 119 0.54 14.56 -0.78
CA CYS A 119 1.45 14.36 -1.91
C CYS A 119 1.20 15.41 -2.97
N LYS A 120 2.28 16.05 -3.42
CA LYS A 120 2.24 16.97 -4.57
C LYS A 120 2.99 16.34 -5.72
N ILE A 121 2.36 16.27 -6.88
CA ILE A 121 2.97 15.71 -8.08
C ILE A 121 3.95 16.72 -8.68
N LYS A 122 5.17 16.27 -8.88
CA LYS A 122 6.24 17.09 -9.44
C LYS A 122 6.50 16.83 -10.92
#